data_ad9bbf8712fe104b05ab125db5add095
#
_entry.id   ad9bbf8712fe104b05ab125db5add095
#
_cell.length_a   1.000
_cell.length_b   1.000
_cell.length_c   1.000
_cell.angle_alpha   90.00
_cell.angle_beta   90.00
_cell.angle_gamma   90.00
#
_symmetry.space_group_name_H-M   'P 1'
#
loop_
_entity.id
_entity.type
_entity.pdbx_description
1 polymer ?
#
loop_
_entity_poly.entity_id
_entity_poly.type
_entity_poly.pdbx_seq_one_letter_code
_entity_poly.pdbx_strand_id
1 'polypeptide(L)'
;MHCPLAGGDTTRRKEILINITVVGERQTGRAILRSGARPGDAIFVTGILGEAEYGLRLLRSSSAKINARDPRLRRHLFPQPRVAAGQWLANHRLATAMMDLSDGLSNDLPKLCQASRVGARIIQRNLPSVKIAENRREKFAAVELALHGGDDYELLFTVAKKDVARIPSKIGRVRVTQIGEITSGKQVTVVRESRATVKLQSQGWDPFR
;
A
#
# COMPACT_ATOMS: atom_id res chain seq x y z
N MET A 1 13.46 9.75 11.35
CA MET A 1 13.89 8.37 11.65
C MET A 1 15.39 8.44 11.83
N HIS A 2 15.93 8.04 12.97
CA HIS A 2 17.37 7.86 13.15
C HIS A 2 17.70 6.43 12.71
N CYS A 3 18.34 6.30 11.55
CA CYS A 3 18.87 5.05 11.04
C CYS A 3 20.33 5.31 10.68
N PRO A 4 21.26 5.16 11.65
CA PRO A 4 22.67 5.39 11.39
C PRO A 4 23.21 4.31 10.45
N LEU A 5 24.11 4.69 9.58
CA LEU A 5 24.88 3.74 8.79
C LEU A 5 25.85 3.00 9.71
N ALA A 6 25.65 1.69 9.86
CA ALA A 6 26.45 0.86 10.77
C ALA A 6 27.69 0.26 10.08
N GLY A 7 27.67 0.13 8.76
CA GLY A 7 28.76 -0.42 7.98
C GLY A 7 28.38 -0.71 6.55
N GLY A 8 29.31 -1.23 5.79
CA GLY A 8 29.15 -1.63 4.41
C GLY A 8 30.46 -2.09 3.81
N ASP A 9 30.41 -2.71 2.65
CA ASP A 9 31.53 -3.10 1.86
C ASP A 9 31.34 -2.75 0.40
N THR A 10 32.45 -2.53 -0.33
CA THR A 10 32.41 -2.24 -1.76
C THR A 10 33.34 -3.20 -2.50
N THR A 11 32.82 -3.83 -3.54
CA THR A 11 33.57 -4.73 -4.41
C THR A 11 33.56 -4.20 -5.83
N ARG A 12 34.66 -4.43 -6.55
CA ARG A 12 34.80 -4.04 -7.95
C ARG A 12 33.96 -4.97 -8.83
N ARG A 13 32.97 -4.40 -9.56
CA ARG A 13 32.16 -5.10 -10.56
C ARG A 13 32.00 -4.27 -11.83
N LYS A 14 31.54 -4.91 -12.92
CA LYS A 14 31.17 -4.22 -14.16
C LYS A 14 29.86 -3.48 -14.02
N GLU A 15 28.97 -3.98 -13.17
CA GLU A 15 27.61 -3.48 -12.94
C GLU A 15 27.50 -2.88 -11.55
N ILE A 16 26.65 -1.86 -11.39
CA ILE A 16 26.34 -1.29 -10.11
C ILE A 16 25.29 -2.19 -9.43
N LEU A 17 25.67 -2.82 -8.31
CA LEU A 17 24.77 -3.57 -7.43
C LEU A 17 24.78 -2.91 -6.06
N ILE A 18 23.59 -2.51 -5.59
CA ILE A 18 23.42 -1.94 -4.24
C ILE A 18 22.54 -2.88 -3.43
N ASN A 19 23.08 -3.39 -2.32
CA ASN A 19 22.32 -4.17 -1.36
C ASN A 19 22.26 -3.40 -0.04
N ILE A 20 21.05 -3.23 0.51
CA ILE A 20 20.83 -2.51 1.76
C ILE A 20 20.18 -3.46 2.77
N THR A 21 20.86 -3.65 3.91
CA THR A 21 20.31 -4.40 5.04
C THR A 21 19.92 -3.43 6.15
N VAL A 22 18.67 -3.51 6.61
CA VAL A 22 18.16 -2.70 7.71
C VAL A 22 17.86 -3.60 8.90
N VAL A 23 18.39 -3.24 10.07
CA VAL A 23 18.12 -3.94 11.33
C VAL A 23 17.34 -3.01 12.24
N GLY A 24 16.29 -3.52 12.90
CA GLY A 24 15.46 -2.74 13.79
C GLY A 24 15.03 -3.55 15.01
N GLU A 25 14.70 -2.84 16.08
CA GLU A 25 14.16 -3.42 17.30
C GLU A 25 12.67 -3.15 17.44
N ARG A 26 11.97 -4.08 18.03
CA ARG A 26 10.56 -3.93 18.41
C ARG A 26 10.31 -4.32 19.85
N GLN A 27 9.32 -3.72 20.49
CA GLN A 27 8.90 -4.15 21.81
C GLN A 27 8.28 -5.55 21.75
N THR A 28 8.66 -6.42 22.69
CA THR A 28 8.14 -7.79 22.79
C THR A 28 6.61 -7.79 22.84
N GLY A 29 5.97 -8.68 22.05
CA GLY A 29 4.51 -8.82 21.97
C GLY A 29 3.78 -7.71 21.20
N ARG A 30 4.48 -6.76 20.54
CA ARG A 30 3.87 -5.66 19.76
C ARG A 30 4.09 -5.76 18.26
N ALA A 31 4.65 -6.86 17.75
CA ALA A 31 4.72 -7.06 16.31
C ALA A 31 3.31 -7.27 15.74
N ILE A 32 2.96 -6.48 14.73
CA ILE A 32 1.81 -6.76 13.90
C ILE A 32 2.29 -7.57 12.71
N LEU A 33 1.74 -8.77 12.57
CA LEU A 33 2.14 -9.70 11.51
C LEU A 33 1.27 -9.50 10.28
N ARG A 34 1.70 -10.07 9.15
CA ARG A 34 0.87 -10.21 7.95
C ARG A 34 -0.31 -11.17 8.17
N SER A 35 -0.17 -12.12 9.08
CA SER A 35 -1.21 -13.05 9.52
C SER A 35 -1.95 -12.50 10.74
N GLY A 36 -3.24 -12.90 10.91
CA GLY A 36 -4.03 -12.52 12.09
C GLY A 36 -5.36 -11.85 11.76
N ALA A 37 -5.60 -11.53 10.49
CA ALA A 37 -6.91 -11.05 10.03
C ALA A 37 -7.98 -12.13 10.21
N ARG A 38 -9.20 -11.72 10.58
CA ARG A 38 -10.34 -12.61 10.83
C ARG A 38 -11.56 -12.15 10.02
N PRO A 39 -12.45 -13.06 9.61
CA PRO A 39 -13.70 -12.68 8.98
C PRO A 39 -14.47 -11.64 9.81
N GLY A 40 -14.95 -10.59 9.13
CA GLY A 40 -15.60 -9.44 9.76
C GLY A 40 -14.66 -8.30 10.15
N ASP A 41 -13.33 -8.48 10.09
CA ASP A 41 -12.39 -7.38 10.27
C ASP A 41 -12.54 -6.35 9.13
N ALA A 42 -12.49 -5.06 9.47
CA ALA A 42 -12.44 -3.99 8.48
C ALA A 42 -11.04 -3.86 7.88
N ILE A 43 -10.97 -3.57 6.58
CA ILE A 43 -9.70 -3.36 5.86
C ILE A 43 -9.49 -1.86 5.70
N PHE A 44 -8.30 -1.41 6.08
CA PHE A 44 -7.88 -0.02 5.98
C PHE A 44 -6.60 0.12 5.17
N VAL A 45 -6.45 1.30 4.55
CA VAL A 45 -5.17 1.75 3.97
C VAL A 45 -4.83 3.14 4.47
N THR A 46 -3.54 3.44 4.52
CA THR A 46 -3.05 4.81 4.75
C THR A 46 -2.89 5.55 3.42
N GLY A 47 -2.89 6.88 3.47
CA GLY A 47 -2.54 7.77 2.35
C GLY A 47 -3.46 7.72 1.15
N ILE A 48 -2.87 7.81 -0.03
CA ILE A 48 -3.51 7.80 -1.35
C ILE A 48 -2.79 6.74 -2.18
N LEU A 49 -3.57 5.92 -2.89
CA LEU A 49 -3.06 4.83 -3.70
C LEU A 49 -2.93 5.23 -5.17
N GLY A 50 -1.90 4.71 -5.83
CA GLY A 50 -1.59 4.91 -7.24
C GLY A 50 -0.82 6.21 -7.53
N GLU A 51 -0.38 6.97 -6.51
CA GLU A 51 0.41 8.20 -6.73
C GLU A 51 1.80 7.89 -7.28
N ALA A 52 2.45 6.81 -6.80
CA ALA A 52 3.78 6.42 -7.27
C ALA A 52 3.74 5.93 -8.71
N GLU A 53 2.83 5.03 -9.05
CA GLU A 53 2.63 4.54 -10.42
C GLU A 53 2.24 5.67 -11.38
N TYR A 54 1.39 6.62 -10.95
CA TYR A 54 1.07 7.80 -11.75
C TYR A 54 2.33 8.60 -12.08
N GLY A 55 3.18 8.85 -11.09
CA GLY A 55 4.46 9.52 -11.28
C GLY A 55 5.37 8.78 -12.26
N LEU A 56 5.49 7.46 -12.14
CA LEU A 56 6.27 6.61 -13.05
C LEU A 56 5.74 6.69 -14.49
N ARG A 57 4.43 6.59 -14.69
CA ARG A 57 3.82 6.70 -16.03
C ARG A 57 4.03 8.07 -16.66
N LEU A 58 3.98 9.13 -15.86
CA LEU A 58 4.32 10.47 -16.32
C LEU A 58 5.76 10.54 -16.82
N LEU A 59 6.73 9.98 -16.11
CA LEU A 59 8.13 9.92 -16.54
C LEU A 59 8.29 9.15 -17.84
N ARG A 60 7.59 8.03 -18.00
CA ARG A 60 7.67 7.18 -19.22
C ARG A 60 6.96 7.77 -20.43
N SER A 61 5.85 8.50 -20.23
CA SER A 61 5.03 9.05 -21.32
C SER A 61 5.50 10.40 -21.84
N SER A 62 6.35 11.10 -21.10
CA SER A 62 6.79 12.45 -21.45
C SER A 62 7.99 12.41 -22.38
N SER A 63 7.81 12.90 -23.61
CA SER A 63 8.91 13.24 -24.53
C SER A 63 9.66 14.52 -24.11
N ALA A 64 9.08 15.33 -23.23
CA ALA A 64 9.70 16.52 -22.65
C ALA A 64 10.41 16.17 -21.34
N LYS A 65 11.53 16.82 -21.04
CA LYS A 65 12.21 16.69 -19.75
C LYS A 65 11.29 17.14 -18.63
N ILE A 66 10.70 16.18 -17.89
CA ILE A 66 9.93 16.49 -16.69
C ILE A 66 10.90 16.94 -15.60
N ASN A 67 10.60 18.06 -14.95
CA ASN A 67 11.37 18.51 -13.83
C ASN A 67 11.20 17.52 -12.66
N ALA A 68 12.31 17.01 -12.11
CA ALA A 68 12.29 16.10 -10.95
C ALA A 68 11.61 16.73 -9.71
N ARG A 69 11.42 18.05 -9.67
CA ARG A 69 10.67 18.77 -8.62
C ARG A 69 9.17 18.79 -8.85
N ASP A 70 8.66 18.20 -9.96
CA ASP A 70 7.21 18.11 -10.20
C ASP A 70 6.54 17.36 -9.02
N PRO A 71 5.56 18.00 -8.35
CA PRO A 71 4.90 17.38 -7.18
C PRO A 71 4.29 16.00 -7.46
N ARG A 72 3.91 15.74 -8.72
CA ARG A 72 3.31 14.47 -9.15
C ARG A 72 4.31 13.31 -9.17
N LEU A 73 5.61 13.60 -9.28
CA LEU A 73 6.68 12.61 -9.25
C LEU A 73 7.13 12.28 -7.82
N ARG A 74 6.72 13.11 -6.86
CA ARG A 74 7.28 13.08 -5.50
C ARG A 74 7.12 11.72 -4.83
N ARG A 75 5.99 11.04 -5.02
CA ARG A 75 5.74 9.75 -4.39
C ARG A 75 6.59 8.65 -4.98
N HIS A 76 6.77 8.66 -6.28
CA HIS A 76 7.65 7.71 -6.98
C HIS A 76 9.13 7.93 -6.64
N LEU A 77 9.61 9.17 -6.68
CA LEU A 77 11.04 9.47 -6.48
C LEU A 77 11.45 9.50 -5.01
N PHE A 78 10.54 9.85 -4.10
CA PHE A 78 10.81 10.05 -2.68
C PHE A 78 9.69 9.45 -1.82
N PRO A 79 9.58 8.09 -1.79
CA PRO A 79 8.57 7.43 -0.97
C PRO A 79 8.75 7.77 0.51
N GLN A 80 7.64 7.89 1.22
CA GLN A 80 7.65 8.24 2.64
C GLN A 80 7.14 7.07 3.47
N PRO A 81 8.00 6.35 4.19
CA PRO A 81 7.60 5.21 5.00
C PRO A 81 6.65 5.62 6.12
N ARG A 82 5.61 4.83 6.36
CA ARG A 82 4.54 5.11 7.33
C ARG A 82 4.86 4.60 8.73
N VAL A 83 6.12 4.72 9.16
CA VAL A 83 6.62 4.19 10.45
C VAL A 83 5.80 4.72 11.63
N ALA A 84 5.54 6.03 11.68
CA ALA A 84 4.76 6.62 12.79
C ALA A 84 3.33 6.06 12.86
N ALA A 85 2.69 5.81 11.70
CA ALA A 85 1.37 5.20 11.65
C ALA A 85 1.40 3.74 12.11
N GLY A 86 2.38 2.96 11.67
CA GLY A 86 2.59 1.58 12.13
C GLY A 86 2.85 1.48 13.63
N GLN A 87 3.70 2.36 14.16
CA GLN A 87 3.97 2.44 15.60
C GLN A 87 2.71 2.81 16.40
N TRP A 88 1.92 3.76 15.89
CA TRP A 88 0.66 4.15 16.52
C TRP A 88 -0.30 2.96 16.59
N LEU A 89 -0.50 2.23 15.49
CA LEU A 89 -1.35 1.02 15.45
C LEU A 89 -0.88 -0.06 16.41
N ALA A 90 0.44 -0.30 16.48
CA ALA A 90 1.04 -1.28 17.40
C ALA A 90 0.85 -0.88 18.87
N ASN A 91 1.07 0.40 19.19
CA ASN A 91 0.94 0.91 20.57
C ASN A 91 -0.49 0.84 21.07
N HIS A 92 -1.49 1.07 20.21
CA HIS A 92 -2.91 0.99 20.55
C HIS A 92 -3.49 -0.43 20.42
N ARG A 93 -2.72 -1.40 19.91
CA ARG A 93 -3.14 -2.81 19.70
C ARG A 93 -4.42 -2.92 18.87
N LEU A 94 -4.55 -2.12 17.82
CA LEU A 94 -5.76 -2.03 17.01
C LEU A 94 -5.70 -2.88 15.73
N ALA A 95 -4.52 -3.00 15.11
CA ALA A 95 -4.40 -3.79 13.90
C ALA A 95 -4.30 -5.30 14.22
N THR A 96 -5.11 -6.10 13.55
CA THR A 96 -5.11 -7.58 13.62
C THR A 96 -4.09 -8.19 12.66
N ALA A 97 -3.87 -7.56 11.49
CA ALA A 97 -2.80 -7.86 10.54
C ALA A 97 -2.34 -6.59 9.85
N MET A 98 -1.09 -6.55 9.36
CA MET A 98 -0.56 -5.37 8.64
C MET A 98 0.59 -5.77 7.73
N MET A 99 0.69 -5.07 6.60
CA MET A 99 1.85 -5.04 5.70
C MET A 99 1.92 -3.70 4.97
N ASP A 100 3.00 -3.44 4.27
CA ASP A 100 3.10 -2.33 3.32
C ASP A 100 2.50 -2.70 1.96
N LEU A 101 2.23 -1.69 1.14
CA LEU A 101 1.82 -1.81 -0.26
C LEU A 101 3.02 -1.46 -1.14
N SER A 102 3.73 -2.48 -1.62
CA SER A 102 4.89 -2.37 -2.51
C SER A 102 4.56 -2.77 -3.94
N ASP A 103 3.78 -3.83 -4.13
CA ASP A 103 3.50 -4.43 -5.43
C ASP A 103 2.09 -4.08 -5.95
N GLY A 104 1.38 -3.22 -5.22
CA GLY A 104 0.01 -2.81 -5.49
C GLY A 104 -1.03 -3.62 -4.71
N LEU A 105 -2.17 -2.99 -4.44
CA LEU A 105 -3.24 -3.57 -3.62
C LEU A 105 -3.70 -4.93 -4.16
N SER A 106 -3.73 -5.10 -5.49
CA SER A 106 -4.15 -6.35 -6.14
C SER A 106 -3.19 -7.51 -5.92
N ASN A 107 -1.93 -7.24 -5.59
CA ASN A 107 -0.93 -8.25 -5.27
C ASN A 107 -0.77 -8.44 -3.76
N ASP A 108 -0.79 -7.36 -2.98
CA ASP A 108 -0.45 -7.37 -1.56
C ASP A 108 -1.61 -7.81 -0.67
N LEU A 109 -2.85 -7.38 -0.98
CA LEU A 109 -4.01 -7.85 -0.21
C LEU A 109 -4.21 -9.38 -0.29
N PRO A 110 -4.09 -10.05 -1.45
CA PRO A 110 -4.09 -11.51 -1.52
C PRO A 110 -3.02 -12.17 -0.65
N LYS A 111 -1.81 -11.59 -0.54
CA LYS A 111 -0.73 -12.11 0.34
C LYS A 111 -1.12 -12.05 1.82
N LEU A 112 -1.75 -10.93 2.25
CA LEU A 112 -2.28 -10.79 3.60
C LEU A 112 -3.41 -11.80 3.87
N CYS A 113 -4.33 -11.93 2.92
CA CYS A 113 -5.43 -12.90 3.00
C CYS A 113 -4.92 -14.34 3.08
N GLN A 114 -3.94 -14.70 2.26
CA GLN A 114 -3.32 -16.03 2.27
C GLN A 114 -2.65 -16.33 3.61
N ALA A 115 -1.86 -15.39 4.14
CA ALA A 115 -1.19 -15.53 5.43
C ALA A 115 -2.19 -15.69 6.59
N SER A 116 -3.37 -15.10 6.46
CA SER A 116 -4.46 -15.17 7.46
C SER A 116 -5.48 -16.28 7.17
N ARG A 117 -5.41 -16.97 6.00
CA ARG A 117 -6.35 -18.01 5.54
C ARG A 117 -7.78 -17.52 5.38
N VAL A 118 -7.96 -16.30 4.86
CA VAL A 118 -9.24 -15.61 4.68
C VAL A 118 -9.38 -15.07 3.26
N GLY A 119 -10.55 -14.52 2.94
CA GLY A 119 -10.78 -13.72 1.74
C GLY A 119 -11.01 -12.25 2.09
N ALA A 120 -11.29 -11.44 1.07
CA ALA A 120 -11.57 -10.02 1.25
C ALA A 120 -12.59 -9.50 0.24
N ARG A 121 -13.30 -8.46 0.63
CA ARG A 121 -14.21 -7.69 -0.22
C ARG A 121 -13.85 -6.21 -0.14
N ILE A 122 -13.37 -5.66 -1.25
CA ILE A 122 -13.04 -4.25 -1.41
C ILE A 122 -14.22 -3.51 -2.01
N ILE A 123 -14.46 -2.28 -1.57
CA ILE A 123 -15.48 -1.39 -2.11
C ILE A 123 -14.76 -0.32 -2.95
N GLN A 124 -14.88 -0.40 -4.28
CA GLN A 124 -14.15 0.45 -5.22
C GLN A 124 -14.29 1.94 -4.91
N ARG A 125 -15.50 2.41 -4.63
CA ARG A 125 -15.78 3.83 -4.32
C ARG A 125 -15.07 4.36 -3.07
N ASN A 126 -14.61 3.46 -2.19
CA ASN A 126 -13.91 3.84 -0.96
C ASN A 126 -12.40 3.90 -1.15
N LEU A 127 -11.87 3.50 -2.30
CA LEU A 127 -10.43 3.55 -2.56
C LEU A 127 -9.96 5.02 -2.58
N PRO A 128 -8.96 5.38 -1.76
CA PRO A 128 -8.37 6.71 -1.81
C PRO A 128 -7.43 6.85 -3.01
N SER A 129 -8.01 6.94 -4.20
CA SER A 129 -7.29 6.95 -5.48
C SER A 129 -6.63 8.30 -5.76
N VAL A 130 -5.53 8.27 -6.51
CA VAL A 130 -4.83 9.46 -7.02
C VAL A 130 -5.77 10.32 -7.85
N LYS A 131 -5.66 11.66 -7.71
CA LYS A 131 -6.39 12.61 -8.55
C LYS A 131 -5.64 12.86 -9.86
N ILE A 132 -6.26 12.52 -10.97
CA ILE A 132 -5.74 12.73 -12.32
C ILE A 132 -6.41 13.97 -12.91
N ALA A 133 -5.64 14.89 -13.50
CA ALA A 133 -6.20 16.08 -14.14
C ALA A 133 -6.93 15.68 -15.44
N GLU A 134 -8.19 16.13 -15.59
CA GLU A 134 -9.10 15.72 -16.67
C GLU A 134 -8.65 16.15 -18.09
N ASN A 135 -7.80 17.15 -18.22
CA ASN A 135 -7.38 17.73 -19.51
C ASN A 135 -6.15 17.06 -20.11
N ARG A 136 -5.73 15.91 -19.62
CA ARG A 136 -4.59 15.19 -20.20
C ARG A 136 -5.04 14.11 -21.15
N ARG A 137 -4.32 14.01 -22.28
CA ARG A 137 -4.42 12.93 -23.26
C ARG A 137 -4.12 11.53 -22.67
N GLU A 138 -3.73 11.48 -21.41
CA GLU A 138 -3.36 10.27 -20.69
C GLU A 138 -4.62 9.62 -20.12
N LYS A 139 -5.09 8.58 -20.76
CA LYS A 139 -6.26 7.78 -20.32
C LYS A 139 -5.89 6.81 -19.20
N PHE A 140 -5.44 7.31 -18.06
CA PHE A 140 -5.24 6.45 -16.88
C PHE A 140 -6.49 6.48 -16.01
N ALA A 141 -7.05 5.32 -15.73
CA ALA A 141 -8.12 5.24 -14.74
C ALA A 141 -7.51 5.28 -13.33
N ALA A 142 -7.88 6.26 -12.51
CA ALA A 142 -7.36 6.42 -11.15
C ALA A 142 -7.56 5.15 -10.30
N VAL A 143 -8.65 4.44 -10.53
CA VAL A 143 -8.96 3.16 -9.86
C VAL A 143 -7.97 2.07 -10.24
N GLU A 144 -7.58 1.97 -11.51
CA GLU A 144 -6.58 1.00 -11.98
C GLU A 144 -5.22 1.27 -11.34
N LEU A 145 -4.82 2.55 -11.25
CA LEU A 145 -3.59 2.92 -10.55
C LEU A 145 -3.66 2.56 -9.08
N ALA A 146 -4.79 2.81 -8.40
CA ALA A 146 -4.95 2.50 -6.99
C ALA A 146 -5.01 0.99 -6.69
N LEU A 147 -5.52 0.18 -7.62
CA LEU A 147 -5.58 -1.28 -7.46
C LEU A 147 -4.25 -1.96 -7.80
N HIS A 148 -3.59 -1.50 -8.87
CA HIS A 148 -2.48 -2.24 -9.50
C HIS A 148 -1.14 -1.51 -9.45
N GLY A 149 -1.13 -0.22 -9.10
CA GLY A 149 0.11 0.55 -8.97
C GLY A 149 0.96 0.09 -7.79
N GLY A 150 2.25 -0.11 -8.03
CA GLY A 150 3.23 -0.40 -7.00
C GLY A 150 3.91 0.86 -6.45
N ASP A 151 4.86 0.66 -5.53
CA ASP A 151 5.73 1.67 -4.93
C ASP A 151 5.03 2.75 -4.07
N ASP A 152 3.75 2.56 -3.70
CA ASP A 152 3.04 3.53 -2.84
C ASP A 152 3.60 3.55 -1.41
N TYR A 153 4.10 2.41 -0.89
CA TYR A 153 4.62 2.23 0.46
C TYR A 153 3.68 2.77 1.55
N GLU A 154 2.37 2.67 1.29
CA GLU A 154 1.33 2.90 2.28
C GLU A 154 1.12 1.63 3.12
N LEU A 155 0.48 1.74 4.29
CA LEU A 155 0.12 0.57 5.09
C LEU A 155 -1.25 0.03 4.69
N LEU A 156 -1.31 -1.28 4.50
CA LEU A 156 -2.53 -2.08 4.42
C LEU A 156 -2.69 -2.80 5.76
N PHE A 157 -3.80 -2.61 6.47
CA PHE A 157 -4.03 -3.25 7.74
C PHE A 157 -5.49 -3.60 7.98
N THR A 158 -5.72 -4.54 8.90
CA THR A 158 -7.06 -4.98 9.29
C THR A 158 -7.32 -4.65 10.75
N VAL A 159 -8.59 -4.41 11.09
CA VAL A 159 -9.03 -4.03 12.43
C VAL A 159 -10.30 -4.78 12.78
N ALA A 160 -10.36 -5.35 13.99
CA ALA A 160 -11.55 -6.03 14.47
C ALA A 160 -12.78 -5.10 14.46
N LYS A 161 -13.94 -5.61 14.03
CA LYS A 161 -15.18 -4.83 13.87
C LYS A 161 -15.50 -3.95 15.10
N LYS A 162 -15.31 -4.48 16.31
CA LYS A 162 -15.54 -3.77 17.57
C LYS A 162 -14.64 -2.57 17.80
N ASP A 163 -13.47 -2.54 17.16
CA ASP A 163 -12.44 -1.51 17.36
C ASP A 163 -12.41 -0.49 16.21
N VAL A 164 -13.22 -0.65 15.16
CA VAL A 164 -13.26 0.25 14.00
C VAL A 164 -13.49 1.72 14.40
N ALA A 165 -14.40 1.98 15.34
CA ALA A 165 -14.68 3.34 15.81
C ALA A 165 -13.48 4.01 16.50
N ARG A 166 -12.48 3.25 16.93
CA ARG A 166 -11.25 3.75 17.55
C ARG A 166 -10.20 4.17 16.53
N ILE A 167 -10.39 3.86 15.25
CA ILE A 167 -9.48 4.26 14.18
C ILE A 167 -9.81 5.70 13.76
N PRO A 168 -8.89 6.64 13.94
CA PRO A 168 -9.13 8.02 13.52
C PRO A 168 -9.03 8.14 12.01
N SER A 169 -9.66 9.16 11.43
CA SER A 169 -9.56 9.47 10.00
C SER A 169 -8.14 9.86 9.55
N LYS A 170 -7.26 10.18 10.51
CA LYS A 170 -5.84 10.48 10.29
C LYS A 170 -5.00 9.99 11.47
N ILE A 171 -3.83 9.42 11.19
CA ILE A 171 -2.78 9.17 12.16
C ILE A 171 -1.64 10.16 11.88
N GLY A 172 -1.45 11.13 12.77
CA GLY A 172 -0.64 12.30 12.49
C GLY A 172 -1.17 13.08 11.28
N ARG A 173 -0.35 13.21 10.23
CA ARG A 173 -0.76 13.89 8.98
C ARG A 173 -1.25 12.93 7.90
N VAL A 174 -1.23 11.62 8.15
CA VAL A 174 -1.55 10.60 7.17
C VAL A 174 -3.02 10.21 7.28
N ARG A 175 -3.76 10.31 6.16
CA ARG A 175 -5.16 9.86 6.08
C ARG A 175 -5.22 8.35 6.28
N VAL A 176 -6.32 7.88 6.90
CA VAL A 176 -6.67 6.48 7.05
C VAL A 176 -8.05 6.27 6.47
N THR A 177 -8.18 5.29 5.58
CA THR A 177 -9.43 5.05 4.84
C THR A 177 -9.82 3.59 4.94
N GLN A 178 -11.04 3.32 5.36
CA GLN A 178 -11.63 1.98 5.30
C GLN A 178 -12.05 1.68 3.85
N ILE A 179 -11.49 0.61 3.28
CA ILE A 179 -11.69 0.24 1.89
C ILE A 179 -12.51 -1.04 1.70
N GLY A 180 -12.78 -1.80 2.76
CA GLY A 180 -13.49 -3.07 2.65
C GLY A 180 -13.54 -3.84 3.95
N GLU A 181 -13.74 -5.15 3.82
CA GLU A 181 -13.82 -6.08 4.93
C GLU A 181 -13.21 -7.45 4.60
N ILE A 182 -12.78 -8.18 5.61
CA ILE A 182 -12.30 -9.57 5.53
C ILE A 182 -13.51 -10.52 5.52
N THR A 183 -13.47 -11.52 4.64
CA THR A 183 -14.52 -12.52 4.47
C THR A 183 -14.05 -13.92 4.85
N SER A 184 -14.97 -14.84 5.13
CA SER A 184 -14.67 -16.25 5.46
C SER A 184 -14.18 -17.07 4.27
N GLY A 185 -14.37 -16.58 3.02
CA GLY A 185 -13.89 -17.23 1.80
C GLY A 185 -12.38 -17.09 1.62
N LYS A 186 -11.85 -17.63 0.51
CA LYS A 186 -10.45 -17.48 0.11
C LYS A 186 -10.24 -16.50 -1.04
N GLN A 187 -11.33 -15.96 -1.58
CA GLN A 187 -11.27 -15.07 -2.74
C GLN A 187 -11.18 -13.61 -2.30
N VAL A 188 -10.42 -12.84 -3.05
CA VAL A 188 -10.44 -11.37 -2.96
C VAL A 188 -11.31 -10.82 -4.07
N THR A 189 -12.30 -10.00 -3.71
CA THR A 189 -13.28 -9.44 -4.63
C THR A 189 -13.34 -7.92 -4.52
N VAL A 190 -13.79 -7.28 -5.60
CA VAL A 190 -14.06 -5.84 -5.66
C VAL A 190 -15.52 -5.61 -6.01
N VAL A 191 -16.22 -4.85 -5.20
CA VAL A 191 -17.56 -4.32 -5.50
C VAL A 191 -17.37 -3.04 -6.30
N ARG A 192 -17.72 -3.07 -7.59
CA ARG A 192 -17.63 -1.94 -8.51
C ARG A 192 -18.69 -0.88 -8.22
N GLU A 193 -18.56 0.29 -8.79
CA GLU A 193 -19.58 1.36 -8.70
C GLU A 193 -20.94 0.90 -9.25
N SER A 194 -20.94 0.04 -10.27
CA SER A 194 -22.15 -0.63 -10.82
C SER A 194 -22.77 -1.64 -9.86
N ARG A 195 -22.25 -1.81 -8.64
CA ARG A 195 -22.61 -2.83 -7.64
C ARG A 195 -22.26 -4.28 -8.05
N ALA A 196 -21.68 -4.50 -9.22
CA ALA A 196 -21.19 -5.82 -9.61
C ALA A 196 -20.00 -6.21 -8.74
N THR A 197 -19.98 -7.46 -8.27
CA THR A 197 -18.84 -8.03 -7.54
C THR A 197 -17.99 -8.85 -8.50
N VAL A 198 -16.74 -8.51 -8.63
CA VAL A 198 -15.79 -9.18 -9.50
C VAL A 198 -14.59 -9.69 -8.70
N LYS A 199 -14.00 -10.80 -9.14
CA LYS A 199 -12.75 -11.27 -8.55
C LYS A 199 -11.63 -10.27 -8.84
N LEU A 200 -10.87 -9.91 -7.82
CA LEU A 200 -9.67 -9.08 -7.98
C LEU A 200 -8.58 -9.93 -8.65
N GLN A 201 -8.17 -9.51 -9.84
CA GLN A 201 -7.06 -10.13 -10.55
C GLN A 201 -5.75 -9.47 -10.12
N SER A 202 -4.71 -10.27 -9.89
CA SER A 202 -3.37 -9.80 -9.61
C SER A 202 -2.75 -9.21 -10.89
N GLN A 203 -2.60 -7.89 -10.94
CA GLN A 203 -2.03 -7.14 -12.06
C GLN A 203 -0.98 -6.12 -11.59
N GLY A 204 -0.58 -6.19 -10.32
CA GLY A 204 0.49 -5.39 -9.77
C GLY A 204 1.86 -5.83 -10.30
N TRP A 205 2.90 -5.20 -9.79
CA TRP A 205 4.26 -5.51 -10.20
C TRP A 205 4.65 -6.95 -9.81
N ASP A 206 5.33 -7.63 -10.74
CA ASP A 206 5.83 -9.00 -10.55
C ASP A 206 7.22 -9.09 -11.21
N PRO A 207 8.30 -9.34 -10.44
CA PRO A 207 9.67 -9.40 -10.98
C PRO A 207 9.91 -10.60 -11.89
N PHE A 208 8.98 -11.54 -11.95
CA PHE A 208 9.09 -12.78 -12.72
C PHE A 208 8.18 -12.81 -13.97
N ARG A 209 7.57 -11.68 -14.31
CA ARG A 209 6.74 -11.48 -15.51
C ARG A 209 7.38 -10.52 -16.49
#